data_475927ee2a5e2269e3980bbd4b9e15c8
#
_entry.id   475927ee2a5e2269e3980bbd4b9e15c8
#
_cell.length_a   1.000
_cell.length_b   1.000
_cell.length_c   1.000
_cell.angle_alpha   90.00
_cell.angle_beta   90.00
_cell.angle_gamma   90.00
#
_symmetry.space_group_name_H-M   'P 1'
#
loop_
_entity.id
_entity.type
_entity.pdbx_description
1 polymer ?
#
loop_
_entity_poly.entity_id
_entity_poly.type
_entity_poly.pdbx_seq_one_letter_code
_entity_poly.pdbx_strand_id
1 'polypeptide(L)'
;WDEAEAFCAWLSQRERASGLLGANEGYRLPTSDEWTSALGQAQDGDPSTISGNFGPSLKSDSFPHTSEVGTFQSNALGLHDLRGNVWEWCTAWPSEEGAIRILRGGGWRDHAPELLAPGRQLLVAPHAIAEDYGFRCVLVLKRPPQPE
;
A
#
# COMPACT_ATOMS: atom_id res chain seq x y z
N TRP A 1 -10.84 -0.16 6.21
CA TRP A 1 -9.62 -0.13 7.02
C TRP A 1 -9.63 -1.18 8.11
N ASP A 2 -10.70 -1.29 8.90
CA ASP A 2 -10.83 -2.27 10.00
C ASP A 2 -10.68 -3.73 9.52
N GLU A 3 -11.19 -4.05 8.32
CA GLU A 3 -11.04 -5.37 7.71
C GLU A 3 -9.59 -5.66 7.29
N ALA A 4 -8.87 -4.65 6.81
CA ALA A 4 -7.46 -4.79 6.46
C ALA A 4 -6.59 -5.03 7.70
N GLU A 5 -6.86 -4.34 8.81
CA GLU A 5 -6.23 -4.59 10.12
C GLU A 5 -6.58 -6.00 10.64
N ALA A 6 -7.84 -6.38 10.55
CA ALA A 6 -8.29 -7.72 10.96
C ALA A 6 -7.61 -8.83 10.13
N PHE A 7 -7.41 -8.61 8.82
CA PHE A 7 -6.65 -9.53 7.98
C PHE A 7 -5.19 -9.67 8.44
N CYS A 8 -4.51 -8.56 8.72
CA CYS A 8 -3.14 -8.57 9.22
C CYS A 8 -3.03 -9.34 10.56
N ALA A 9 -3.98 -9.13 11.46
CA ALA A 9 -4.05 -9.85 12.74
C ALA A 9 -4.28 -11.34 12.53
N TRP A 10 -5.24 -11.73 11.68
CA TRP A 10 -5.50 -13.12 11.33
C TRP A 10 -4.28 -13.79 10.71
N LEU A 11 -3.62 -13.14 9.74
CA LEU A 11 -2.44 -13.68 9.09
C LEU A 11 -1.31 -13.92 10.10
N SER A 12 -1.08 -12.95 11.00
CA SER A 12 -0.10 -13.06 12.08
C SER A 12 -0.38 -14.26 12.99
N GLN A 13 -1.63 -14.44 13.39
CA GLN A 13 -2.05 -15.55 14.24
C GLN A 13 -1.84 -16.90 13.53
N ARG A 14 -2.26 -16.98 12.26
CA ARG A 14 -2.10 -18.18 11.43
C ARG A 14 -0.65 -18.61 11.29
N GLU A 15 0.24 -17.67 11.00
CA GLU A 15 1.65 -17.96 10.77
C GLU A 15 2.43 -18.23 12.06
N ARG A 16 2.03 -17.63 13.18
CA ARG A 16 2.55 -18.06 14.50
C ARG A 16 2.12 -19.47 14.84
N ALA A 17 0.88 -19.85 14.57
CA ALA A 17 0.37 -21.18 14.84
C ALA A 17 1.08 -22.26 13.99
N SER A 18 1.52 -21.91 12.78
CA SER A 18 2.30 -22.79 11.91
C SER A 18 3.81 -22.80 12.20
N GLY A 19 4.29 -21.97 13.12
CA GLY A 19 5.71 -21.85 13.46
C GLY A 19 6.54 -21.03 12.47
N LEU A 20 5.91 -20.36 11.51
CA LEU A 20 6.60 -19.45 10.56
C LEU A 20 7.00 -18.13 11.21
N LEU A 21 6.27 -17.69 12.21
CA LEU A 21 6.56 -16.45 12.94
C LEU A 21 6.80 -16.73 14.42
N GLY A 22 7.71 -15.96 15.01
CA GLY A 22 7.91 -15.91 16.46
C GLY A 22 6.78 -15.19 17.18
N ALA A 23 6.71 -15.36 18.52
CA ALA A 23 5.64 -14.81 19.35
C ALA A 23 5.45 -13.30 19.24
N ASN A 24 6.54 -12.55 18.96
CA ASN A 24 6.55 -11.09 18.87
C ASN A 24 6.67 -10.59 17.42
N GLU A 25 6.48 -11.46 16.44
CA GLU A 25 6.50 -11.14 15.03
C GLU A 25 5.08 -11.14 14.47
N GLY A 26 4.82 -10.38 13.43
CA GLY A 26 3.48 -10.33 12.86
C GLY A 26 3.33 -9.31 11.75
N TYR A 27 2.16 -9.31 11.17
CA TYR A 27 1.78 -8.41 10.10
C TYR A 27 0.96 -7.24 10.63
N ARG A 28 1.10 -6.12 9.99
CA ARG A 28 0.27 -4.92 10.14
C ARG A 28 0.21 -4.13 8.83
N LEU A 29 -0.63 -3.14 8.77
CA LEU A 29 -0.57 -2.16 7.69
C LEU A 29 0.73 -1.33 7.79
N PRO A 30 1.27 -0.84 6.66
CA PRO A 30 2.39 0.10 6.68
C PRO A 30 1.96 1.44 7.30
N THR A 31 2.89 2.15 7.91
CA THR A 31 2.72 3.59 8.11
C THR A 31 2.84 4.31 6.76
N SER A 32 2.35 5.55 6.66
CA SER A 32 2.53 6.36 5.46
C SER A 32 4.01 6.59 5.12
N ASP A 33 4.87 6.71 6.12
CA ASP A 33 6.31 6.91 5.94
C ASP A 33 7.01 5.61 5.48
N GLU A 34 6.62 4.46 6.03
CA GLU A 34 7.10 3.15 5.54
C GLU A 34 6.69 2.91 4.11
N TRP A 35 5.43 3.24 3.77
CA TRP A 35 4.95 3.13 2.39
C TRP A 35 5.75 4.05 1.45
N THR A 36 6.02 5.29 1.86
CA THR A 36 6.86 6.22 1.10
C THR A 36 8.28 5.70 0.93
N SER A 37 8.85 5.13 1.98
CA SER A 37 10.19 4.50 1.93
C SER A 37 10.22 3.29 1.00
N ALA A 38 9.16 2.49 1.01
CA ALA A 38 8.99 1.34 0.11
C ALA A 38 8.85 1.75 -1.36
N LEU A 39 8.20 2.87 -1.65
CA LEU A 39 8.13 3.43 -3.01
C LEU A 39 9.52 3.77 -3.54
N GLY A 40 10.44 4.18 -2.65
CA GLY A 40 11.79 4.58 -2.99
C GLY A 40 11.86 5.96 -3.66
N GLN A 41 12.94 6.22 -4.39
CA GLN A 41 13.05 7.41 -5.22
C GLN A 41 12.16 7.22 -6.46
N ALA A 42 10.88 7.54 -6.30
CA ALA A 42 10.01 7.67 -7.45
C ALA A 42 10.52 8.85 -8.27
N GLN A 43 10.93 8.58 -9.49
CA GLN A 43 11.24 9.67 -10.40
C GLN A 43 9.97 10.48 -10.61
N ASP A 44 10.04 11.77 -10.35
CA ASP A 44 9.06 12.76 -10.79
C ASP A 44 9.11 12.80 -12.32
N GLY A 45 8.44 11.84 -12.94
CA GLY A 45 8.37 11.68 -14.39
C GLY A 45 6.98 12.01 -14.91
N ASP A 46 6.88 12.17 -16.19
CA ASP A 46 5.60 12.27 -16.89
C ASP A 46 4.73 11.05 -16.46
N PRO A 47 3.52 11.29 -15.92
CA PRO A 47 2.60 10.22 -15.53
C PRO A 47 2.35 9.18 -16.63
N SER A 48 2.41 9.58 -17.90
CA SER A 48 2.27 8.68 -19.05
C SER A 48 3.42 7.68 -19.20
N THR A 49 4.55 7.87 -18.52
CA THR A 49 5.70 6.97 -18.52
C THR A 49 5.71 6.05 -17.30
N ILE A 50 4.76 6.21 -16.37
CA ILE A 50 4.68 5.39 -15.18
C ILE A 50 4.08 4.03 -15.54
N SER A 51 4.82 2.97 -15.25
CA SER A 51 4.30 1.61 -15.36
C SER A 51 3.33 1.32 -14.22
N GLY A 52 2.07 1.09 -14.52
CA GLY A 52 1.03 0.82 -13.52
C GLY A 52 -0.35 0.80 -14.14
N ASN A 53 -1.32 0.29 -13.40
CA ASN A 53 -2.72 0.24 -13.79
C ASN A 53 -3.42 1.52 -13.31
N PHE A 54 -3.82 2.36 -14.26
CA PHE A 54 -4.44 3.66 -14.04
C PHE A 54 -5.67 3.87 -14.92
N GLY A 55 -6.36 4.99 -14.72
CA GLY A 55 -7.54 5.31 -15.51
C GLY A 55 -7.26 5.38 -17.02
N PRO A 56 -8.24 4.98 -17.85
CA PRO A 56 -8.05 4.78 -19.30
C PRO A 56 -7.55 6.01 -20.07
N SER A 57 -7.75 7.22 -19.53
CA SER A 57 -7.26 8.47 -20.15
C SER A 57 -5.75 8.57 -20.20
N LEU A 58 -5.04 7.89 -19.30
CA LEU A 58 -3.57 7.86 -19.26
C LEU A 58 -2.97 6.88 -20.25
N LYS A 59 -3.76 5.95 -20.80
CA LYS A 59 -3.33 4.96 -21.80
C LYS A 59 -2.09 4.16 -21.39
N SER A 60 -1.86 4.01 -20.09
CA SER A 60 -0.72 3.30 -19.53
C SER A 60 -0.88 1.79 -19.60
N ASP A 61 -2.12 1.31 -19.68
CA ASP A 61 -2.47 -0.09 -19.69
C ASP A 61 -3.81 -0.33 -20.41
N SER A 62 -4.30 -1.57 -20.38
CA SER A 62 -5.57 -1.98 -21.00
C SER A 62 -6.56 -2.60 -20.02
N PHE A 63 -6.30 -2.52 -18.72
CA PHE A 63 -7.18 -3.10 -17.70
C PHE A 63 -8.36 -2.16 -17.42
N PRO A 64 -9.60 -2.66 -17.51
CA PRO A 64 -10.79 -1.86 -17.22
C PRO A 64 -11.05 -1.70 -15.72
N HIS A 65 -10.40 -2.52 -14.89
CA HIS A 65 -10.48 -2.59 -13.44
C HIS A 65 -9.11 -2.96 -12.88
N THR A 66 -9.05 -3.59 -11.71
CA THR A 66 -7.80 -4.08 -11.12
C THR A 66 -7.08 -5.08 -12.04
N SER A 67 -5.77 -5.00 -12.06
CA SER A 67 -4.91 -6.01 -12.68
C SER A 67 -4.48 -7.07 -11.66
N GLU A 68 -4.00 -8.20 -12.15
CA GLU A 68 -3.31 -9.17 -11.30
C GLU A 68 -2.08 -8.53 -10.67
N VAL A 69 -1.86 -8.79 -9.37
CA VAL A 69 -0.70 -8.25 -8.65
C VAL A 69 0.61 -8.72 -9.29
N GLY A 70 1.57 -7.81 -9.41
CA GLY A 70 2.86 -8.10 -10.03
C GLY A 70 2.87 -8.06 -11.56
N THR A 71 1.78 -7.63 -12.20
CA THR A 71 1.73 -7.48 -13.66
C THR A 71 2.71 -6.44 -14.18
N PHE A 72 2.91 -5.36 -13.44
CA PHE A 72 3.79 -4.27 -13.80
C PHE A 72 5.18 -4.41 -13.18
N GLN A 73 6.15 -3.71 -13.76
CA GLN A 73 7.53 -3.77 -13.32
C GLN A 73 7.67 -3.38 -11.84
N SER A 74 8.47 -4.15 -11.10
CA SER A 74 8.83 -3.81 -9.72
C SER A 74 9.77 -2.59 -9.66
N ASN A 75 9.75 -1.91 -8.52
CA ASN A 75 10.75 -0.90 -8.21
C ASN A 75 12.13 -1.53 -7.87
N ALA A 76 13.13 -0.69 -7.54
CA ALA A 76 14.48 -1.15 -7.20
C ALA A 76 14.55 -2.06 -5.95
N LEU A 77 13.51 -2.06 -5.12
CA LEU A 77 13.38 -2.94 -3.96
C LEU A 77 12.63 -4.25 -4.27
N GLY A 78 12.26 -4.49 -5.52
CA GLY A 78 11.49 -5.66 -5.93
C GLY A 78 10.00 -5.60 -5.57
N LEU A 79 9.47 -4.43 -5.24
CA LEU A 79 8.07 -4.24 -4.87
C LEU A 79 7.25 -3.80 -6.07
N HIS A 80 6.12 -4.48 -6.29
CA HIS A 80 5.18 -4.21 -7.37
C HIS A 80 4.00 -3.36 -6.91
N ASP A 81 3.34 -2.72 -7.87
CA ASP A 81 2.03 -2.06 -7.72
C ASP A 81 1.96 -1.01 -6.61
N LEU A 82 3.11 -0.36 -6.30
CA LEU A 82 3.15 0.79 -5.39
C LEU A 82 2.57 2.07 -6.03
N ARG A 83 2.29 2.03 -7.32
CA ARG A 83 1.64 3.11 -8.05
C ARG A 83 0.56 2.52 -8.95
N GLY A 84 -0.68 2.96 -8.75
CA GLY A 84 -1.83 2.45 -9.48
C GLY A 84 -2.38 1.14 -8.90
N ASN A 85 -3.23 0.49 -9.64
CA ASN A 85 -4.03 -0.67 -9.29
C ASN A 85 -5.06 -0.34 -8.21
N VAL A 86 -4.66 -0.25 -6.94
CA VAL A 86 -5.54 0.16 -5.85
C VAL A 86 -4.86 1.16 -4.92
N TRP A 87 -5.64 2.08 -4.36
CA TRP A 87 -5.24 2.87 -3.22
C TRP A 87 -5.02 1.97 -2.01
N GLU A 88 -3.89 2.11 -1.33
CA GLU A 88 -3.49 1.20 -0.25
C GLU A 88 -3.64 1.84 1.12
N TRP A 89 -4.41 1.19 1.98
CA TRP A 89 -4.57 1.59 3.37
C TRP A 89 -3.25 1.59 4.13
N CYS A 90 -3.01 2.69 4.84
CA CYS A 90 -1.93 2.80 5.82
C CYS A 90 -2.49 2.82 7.24
N THR A 91 -1.64 2.53 8.25
CA THR A 91 -1.99 2.73 9.64
C THR A 91 -2.36 4.18 9.88
N ALA A 92 -3.29 4.42 10.79
CA ALA A 92 -3.68 5.77 11.15
C ALA A 92 -2.47 6.57 11.65
N TRP A 93 -2.42 7.83 11.25
CA TRP A 93 -1.64 8.80 12.00
C TRP A 93 -2.18 8.82 13.44
N PRO A 94 -1.33 8.94 14.47
CA PRO A 94 -1.80 9.13 15.83
C PRO A 94 -2.39 10.55 15.98
N SER A 95 -3.52 10.80 15.34
CA SER A 95 -4.35 11.97 15.62
C SER A 95 -5.33 11.57 16.71
N GLU A 96 -5.46 12.40 17.72
CA GLU A 96 -6.28 12.17 18.90
C GLU A 96 -7.77 11.90 18.62
N GLU A 97 -8.22 12.05 17.38
CA GLU A 97 -9.63 11.93 17.00
C GLU A 97 -10.01 10.70 16.19
N GLY A 98 -9.07 9.86 15.78
CA GLY A 98 -9.37 8.58 15.11
C GLY A 98 -10.22 8.63 13.83
N ALA A 99 -10.54 9.84 13.37
CA ALA A 99 -11.57 10.09 12.36
C ALA A 99 -11.07 9.96 10.91
N ILE A 100 -9.77 9.90 10.68
CA ILE A 100 -9.18 9.93 9.34
C ILE A 100 -8.18 8.81 9.16
N ARG A 101 -8.19 8.19 7.98
CA ARG A 101 -7.23 7.18 7.54
C ARG A 101 -6.55 7.66 6.26
N ILE A 102 -5.35 7.14 6.03
CA ILE A 102 -4.51 7.49 4.89
C ILE A 102 -4.53 6.35 3.89
N LEU A 103 -4.72 6.71 2.62
CA LEU A 103 -4.50 5.85 1.48
C LEU A 103 -3.35 6.38 0.63
N ARG A 104 -2.59 5.48 0.00
CA ARG A 104 -1.41 5.78 -0.81
C ARG A 104 -1.48 5.06 -2.15
N GLY A 105 -0.74 5.54 -3.14
CA GLY A 105 -0.43 4.82 -4.38
C GLY A 105 -1.24 5.18 -5.61
N GLY A 106 -2.46 5.63 -5.44
CA GLY A 106 -3.41 5.78 -6.56
C GLY A 106 -4.09 4.46 -6.93
N GLY A 107 -5.16 4.54 -7.68
CA GLY A 107 -5.94 3.39 -8.11
C GLY A 107 -6.20 3.37 -9.61
N TRP A 108 -6.74 2.25 -10.12
CA TRP A 108 -7.07 2.06 -11.53
C TRP A 108 -8.10 3.07 -12.10
N ARG A 109 -8.78 3.81 -11.23
CA ARG A 109 -9.74 4.85 -11.62
C ARG A 109 -9.11 6.23 -11.77
N ASP A 110 -7.88 6.42 -11.27
CA ASP A 110 -7.24 7.72 -11.28
C ASP A 110 -6.73 8.07 -12.67
N HIS A 111 -7.17 9.20 -13.16
CA HIS A 111 -6.87 9.69 -14.51
C HIS A 111 -6.24 11.09 -14.53
N ALA A 112 -6.04 11.66 -13.34
CA ALA A 112 -5.42 12.98 -13.19
C ALA A 112 -3.98 12.82 -12.71
N PRO A 113 -2.99 13.40 -13.41
CA PRO A 113 -1.57 13.28 -13.06
C PRO A 113 -1.26 13.66 -11.61
N GLU A 114 -2.00 14.60 -11.06
CA GLU A 114 -1.83 15.09 -9.69
C GLU A 114 -2.15 14.01 -8.64
N LEU A 115 -3.04 13.07 -8.97
CA LEU A 115 -3.38 11.94 -8.09
C LEU A 115 -2.27 10.89 -8.07
N LEU A 116 -1.40 10.89 -9.08
CA LEU A 116 -0.31 9.93 -9.24
C LEU A 116 1.02 10.43 -8.67
N ALA A 117 1.05 11.64 -8.13
CA ALA A 117 2.27 12.19 -7.52
C ALA A 117 2.74 11.30 -6.35
N PRO A 118 4.05 10.99 -6.25
CA PRO A 118 4.60 10.07 -5.24
C PRO A 118 4.24 10.44 -3.80
N GLY A 119 4.15 11.74 -3.51
CA GLY A 119 3.78 12.26 -2.19
C GLY A 119 2.28 12.27 -1.90
N ARG A 120 1.44 11.93 -2.87
CA ARG A 120 -0.02 12.06 -2.72
C ARG A 120 -0.55 11.13 -1.63
N GLN A 121 -1.42 11.69 -0.81
CA GLN A 121 -2.20 10.98 0.19
C GLN A 121 -3.68 11.28 -0.06
N LEU A 122 -4.52 10.27 0.07
CA LEU A 122 -5.95 10.44 0.14
C LEU A 122 -6.37 10.26 1.60
N LEU A 123 -7.06 11.25 2.14
CA LEU A 123 -7.53 11.27 3.52
C LEU A 123 -9.02 10.95 3.51
N VAL A 124 -9.41 9.87 4.18
CA VAL A 124 -10.79 9.36 4.17
C VAL A 124 -11.23 8.92 5.55
N ALA A 125 -12.54 8.79 5.74
CA ALA A 125 -13.10 8.21 6.95
C ALA A 125 -12.74 6.71 7.06
N PRO A 126 -12.60 6.14 8.28
CA PRO A 126 -12.23 4.73 8.47
C PRO A 126 -13.16 3.74 7.78
N HIS A 127 -14.42 4.09 7.66
CA HIS A 127 -15.46 3.27 7.04
C HIS A 127 -15.66 3.56 5.53
N ALA A 128 -14.78 4.35 4.92
CA ALA A 128 -14.85 4.61 3.49
C ALA A 128 -14.60 3.32 2.70
N ILE A 129 -15.40 3.12 1.65
CA ILE A 129 -15.34 1.96 0.77
C ILE A 129 -15.30 2.47 -0.66
N ALA A 130 -14.39 1.92 -1.46
CA ALA A 130 -14.37 2.12 -2.90
C ALA A 130 -13.82 0.86 -3.59
N GLU A 131 -14.12 0.73 -4.89
CA GLU A 131 -13.73 -0.44 -5.69
C GLU A 131 -12.21 -0.50 -5.95
N ASP A 132 -11.54 0.62 -5.76
CA ASP A 132 -10.10 0.80 -5.93
C ASP A 132 -9.35 0.99 -4.60
N TYR A 133 -9.95 0.59 -3.46
CA TYR A 133 -9.29 0.56 -2.16
C TYR A 133 -8.85 -0.86 -1.81
N GLY A 134 -7.59 -0.99 -1.40
CA GLY A 134 -6.98 -2.24 -0.99
C GLY A 134 -5.90 -1.99 0.06
N PHE A 135 -4.96 -2.93 0.21
CA PHE A 135 -3.87 -2.79 1.17
C PHE A 135 -2.72 -3.74 0.86
N ARG A 136 -1.58 -3.45 1.46
CA ARG A 136 -0.48 -4.39 1.61
C ARG A 136 -0.09 -4.55 3.07
N CYS A 137 0.50 -5.69 3.42
CA CYS A 137 1.01 -5.93 4.76
C CYS A 137 2.50 -5.63 4.84
N VAL A 138 2.95 -5.17 6.00
CA VAL A 138 4.35 -5.20 6.42
C VAL A 138 4.55 -6.27 7.47
N LEU A 139 5.60 -7.06 7.33
CA LEU A 139 6.03 -8.03 8.34
C LEU A 139 6.97 -7.32 9.34
N VAL A 140 6.60 -7.36 10.59
CA VAL A 140 7.42 -6.89 11.71
C VAL A 140 8.20 -8.07 12.26
N LEU A 141 9.50 -8.06 12.09
CA LEU A 141 10.40 -9.06 12.65
C LEU A 141 11.03 -8.54 13.95
N LYS A 142 11.27 -9.43 14.89
CA LYS A 142 12.05 -9.10 16.09
C LYS A 142 13.50 -8.84 15.67
N ARG A 143 13.97 -7.63 15.89
CA ARG A 143 15.38 -7.32 15.66
C ARG A 143 16.22 -8.17 16.62
N PRO A 144 17.23 -8.92 16.16
CA PRO A 144 18.14 -9.59 17.07
C PRO A 144 18.81 -8.54 17.97
N PRO A 145 19.11 -8.86 19.23
CA PRO A 145 19.86 -7.95 20.09
C PRO A 145 21.17 -7.56 19.39
N GLN A 146 21.44 -6.27 19.36
CA GLN A 146 22.72 -5.77 18.83
C GLN A 146 23.80 -6.28 19.77
N PRO A 147 24.92 -6.83 19.28
CA PRO A 147 26.07 -7.12 20.12
C PRO A 147 26.59 -5.82 20.73
N GLU A 148 26.80 -5.79 22.04
CA GLU A 148 27.43 -4.70 22.77
C GLU A 148 28.92 -4.50 22.32
#